data_a12d8b553bb3b7d1750770f4adce93a1
#
_entry.id   a12d8b553bb3b7d1750770f4adce93a1
#
_cell.length_a   1.000
_cell.length_b   1.000
_cell.length_c   1.000
_cell.angle_alpha   90.00
_cell.angle_beta   90.00
_cell.angle_gamma   90.00
#
_symmetry.space_group_name_H-M   'P 1'
#
loop_
_entity.id
_entity.type
_entity.pdbx_description
1 polymer ?
#
loop_
_entity_poly.entity_id
_entity_poly.type
_entity_poly.pdbx_seq_one_letter_code
_entity_poly.pdbx_strand_id
1 'polypeptide(L)'
;MFVTMFIGLINLKSGHMAFCNAGHNPPLLNGEYMKMEANAPIGLWPELDFEGEEISDMHGKTLFVYTDGINEAENSNKEQFGDARLQALLRKDLGDARQTSETIHKAVEDFVGDAEPSDDLTKMCIKMR
;
A
#
# COMPACT_ATOMS: atom_id res chain seq x y z
N MET A 1 -7.84 -3.78 -22.27
CA MET A 1 -7.34 -4.25 -20.94
C MET A 1 -6.20 -3.36 -20.49
N PHE A 2 -6.18 -3.02 -19.23
CA PHE A 2 -5.09 -2.27 -18.63
C PHE A 2 -4.68 -2.89 -17.29
N VAL A 3 -3.47 -2.58 -16.85
CA VAL A 3 -2.92 -3.08 -15.59
C VAL A 3 -2.43 -1.90 -14.75
N THR A 4 -2.77 -1.90 -13.48
CA THR A 4 -2.16 -0.99 -12.52
C THR A 4 -0.97 -1.68 -11.86
N MET A 5 0.12 -0.94 -11.65
CA MET A 5 1.33 -1.53 -11.11
C MET A 5 2.10 -0.51 -10.26
N PHE A 6 2.63 -0.97 -9.16
CA PHE A 6 3.69 -0.28 -8.45
C PHE A 6 4.94 -1.16 -8.51
N ILE A 7 6.04 -0.58 -8.96
CA ILE A 7 7.32 -1.29 -9.03
C ILE A 7 8.36 -0.53 -8.23
N GLY A 8 9.13 -1.25 -7.42
CA GLY A 8 10.22 -0.68 -6.65
C GLY A 8 11.45 -1.56 -6.69
N LEU A 9 12.60 -0.93 -6.77
CA LEU A 9 13.90 -1.60 -6.73
C LEU A 9 14.67 -1.05 -5.53
N ILE A 10 14.95 -1.92 -4.56
CA ILE A 10 15.62 -1.54 -3.31
C ILE A 10 17.04 -2.10 -3.31
N ASN A 11 18.02 -1.22 -3.07
CA ASN A 11 19.39 -1.64 -2.80
C ASN A 11 19.48 -1.97 -1.30
N LEU A 12 19.73 -3.23 -0.98
CA LEU A 12 19.73 -3.70 0.40
C LEU A 12 20.91 -3.19 1.24
N LYS A 13 21.95 -2.70 0.59
CA LYS A 13 23.09 -2.12 1.31
C LYS A 13 22.89 -0.65 1.60
N SER A 14 22.58 0.13 0.58
CA SER A 14 22.44 1.58 0.71
C SER A 14 21.09 2.00 1.25
N GLY A 15 20.07 1.17 1.10
CA GLY A 15 18.68 1.52 1.40
C GLY A 15 18.00 2.33 0.32
N HIS A 16 18.68 2.65 -0.77
CA HIS A 16 18.10 3.40 -1.87
C HIS A 16 16.96 2.62 -2.54
N MET A 17 15.83 3.27 -2.78
CA MET A 17 14.72 2.70 -3.54
C MET A 17 14.39 3.58 -4.73
N ALA A 18 14.48 3.01 -5.93
CA ALA A 18 13.90 3.59 -7.14
C ALA A 18 12.50 2.98 -7.33
N PHE A 19 11.53 3.81 -7.65
CA PHE A 19 10.16 3.31 -7.80
C PHE A 19 9.39 4.04 -8.90
N CYS A 20 8.35 3.38 -9.38
CA CYS A 20 7.40 3.96 -10.32
C CYS A 20 6.00 3.43 -10.02
N ASN A 21 5.03 4.31 -10.04
CA ASN A 21 3.63 3.94 -9.85
C ASN A 21 2.87 4.17 -11.16
N ALA A 22 2.32 3.11 -11.72
CA ALA A 22 1.51 3.13 -12.93
C ALA A 22 0.03 2.90 -12.58
N GLY A 23 -0.61 3.91 -12.05
CA GLY A 23 -2.05 3.91 -11.74
C GLY A 23 -2.47 3.06 -10.55
N HIS A 24 -1.53 2.52 -9.78
CA HIS A 24 -1.83 1.78 -8.56
C HIS A 24 -2.11 2.73 -7.40
N ASN A 25 -2.82 2.25 -6.37
CA ASN A 25 -2.98 3.02 -5.13
C ASN A 25 -1.63 3.42 -4.57
N PRO A 26 -1.45 4.68 -4.13
CA PRO A 26 -0.18 5.08 -3.54
C PRO A 26 0.15 4.24 -2.30
N PRO A 27 1.38 3.71 -2.19
CA PRO A 27 1.79 3.05 -0.96
C PRO A 27 1.87 4.01 0.22
N LEU A 28 1.83 3.45 1.41
CA LEU A 28 2.05 4.18 2.66
C LEU A 28 3.50 3.96 3.12
N LEU A 29 4.18 5.04 3.41
CA LEU A 29 5.53 5.03 3.97
C LEU A 29 5.46 5.61 5.38
N ASN A 30 5.72 4.79 6.39
CA ASN A 30 5.55 5.16 7.81
C ASN A 30 4.17 5.76 8.13
N GLY A 31 3.12 5.23 7.49
CA GLY A 31 1.74 5.68 7.69
C GLY A 31 1.35 6.94 6.92
N GLU A 32 2.21 7.46 6.08
CA GLU A 32 1.91 8.60 5.22
C GLU A 32 1.89 8.17 3.76
N TYR A 33 0.92 8.65 3.00
CA TYR A 33 0.89 8.37 1.57
C TYR A 33 2.10 8.96 0.88
N MET A 34 2.73 8.15 0.05
CA MET A 34 3.88 8.60 -0.73
C MET A 34 3.44 9.63 -1.75
N LYS A 35 4.12 10.78 -1.77
CA LYS A 35 3.94 11.76 -2.83
C LYS A 35 4.68 11.30 -4.06
N MET A 36 3.99 11.18 -5.17
CA MET A 36 4.57 10.68 -6.41
C MET A 36 3.83 11.23 -7.61
N GLU A 37 4.51 11.22 -8.75
CA GLU A 37 3.88 11.59 -10.01
C GLU A 37 2.78 10.59 -10.37
N ALA A 38 1.68 11.12 -10.88
CA ALA A 38 0.57 10.30 -11.32
C ALA A 38 0.85 9.81 -12.74
N ASN A 39 1.17 8.52 -12.86
CA ASN A 39 1.28 7.86 -14.16
C ASN A 39 -0.01 7.10 -14.46
N ALA A 40 -0.31 6.95 -15.75
CA ALA A 40 -1.47 6.18 -16.18
C ALA A 40 -1.22 4.67 -15.99
N PRO A 41 -2.29 3.86 -15.86
CA PRO A 41 -2.15 2.41 -15.91
C PRO A 41 -1.51 1.94 -17.21
N ILE A 42 -0.83 0.80 -17.12
CA ILE A 42 -0.16 0.19 -18.28
C ILE A 42 -1.21 -0.38 -19.24
N GLY A 43 -1.07 -0.07 -20.51
CA GLY A 43 -1.91 -0.64 -21.55
C GLY A 43 -3.07 0.23 -22.00
N LEU A 44 -3.26 1.44 -21.43
CA LEU A 44 -4.31 2.35 -21.89
C LEU A 44 -3.97 2.97 -23.26
N TRP A 45 -2.72 3.32 -23.45
CA TRP A 45 -2.22 3.89 -24.71
C TRP A 45 -0.94 3.20 -25.11
N PRO A 46 -0.67 3.06 -26.42
CA PRO A 46 0.54 2.34 -26.89
C PRO A 46 1.86 3.02 -26.54
N GLU A 47 1.86 4.34 -26.41
CA GLU A 47 3.08 5.10 -26.12
C GLU A 47 2.87 5.94 -24.86
N LEU A 48 3.30 5.39 -23.72
CA LEU A 48 3.26 6.10 -22.45
C LEU A 48 4.67 6.20 -21.88
N ASP A 49 5.02 7.40 -21.45
CA ASP A 49 6.22 7.61 -20.65
C ASP A 49 5.86 7.47 -19.16
N PHE A 50 6.63 6.68 -18.45
CA PHE A 50 6.47 6.49 -17.02
C PHE A 50 7.62 7.16 -16.30
N GLU A 51 7.28 8.07 -15.37
CA GLU A 51 8.29 8.75 -14.58
C GLU A 51 8.59 7.98 -13.30
N GLY A 52 9.87 7.70 -13.08
CA GLY A 52 10.36 7.07 -11.86
C GLY A 52 10.80 8.11 -10.85
N GLU A 53 10.80 7.71 -9.60
CA GLU A 53 11.21 8.52 -8.46
C GLU A 53 12.11 7.73 -7.54
N GLU A 54 12.67 8.40 -6.54
CA GLU A 54 13.64 7.78 -5.64
C GLU A 54 13.39 8.16 -4.19
N ILE A 55 13.68 7.21 -3.30
CA ILE A 55 13.87 7.44 -1.87
C ILE A 55 15.33 7.13 -1.57
N SER A 56 16.05 8.09 -0.99
CA SER A 56 17.49 7.98 -0.79
C SER A 56 17.87 6.90 0.22
N ASP A 57 17.05 6.67 1.25
CA ASP A 57 17.33 5.68 2.28
C ASP A 57 16.04 5.12 2.89
N MET A 58 15.84 3.82 2.72
CA MET A 58 14.71 3.08 3.27
C MET A 58 15.00 2.49 4.65
N HIS A 59 16.21 2.60 5.17
CA HIS A 59 16.55 2.04 6.49
C HIS A 59 15.65 2.62 7.58
N GLY A 60 15.09 1.77 8.40
CA GLY A 60 14.17 2.15 9.47
C GLY A 60 12.76 2.51 9.02
N LYS A 61 12.47 2.43 7.73
CA LYS A 61 11.16 2.78 7.19
C LYS A 61 10.32 1.54 6.91
N THR A 62 9.01 1.71 7.01
CA THR A 62 8.03 0.66 6.72
C THR A 62 7.21 1.07 5.50
N LEU A 63 7.28 0.26 4.46
CA LEU A 63 6.50 0.43 3.24
C LEU A 63 5.31 -0.52 3.27
N PHE A 64 4.11 0.00 3.06
CA PHE A 64 2.89 -0.79 3.02
C PHE A 64 2.20 -0.59 1.68
N VAL A 65 2.08 -1.67 0.91
CA VAL A 65 1.41 -1.68 -0.39
C VAL A 65 0.14 -2.52 -0.26
N TYR A 66 -0.96 -2.04 -0.80
CA TYR A 66 -2.25 -2.71 -0.66
C TYR A 66 -3.14 -2.45 -1.87
N THR A 67 -4.15 -3.31 -2.02
CA THR A 67 -5.21 -3.14 -3.00
C THR A 67 -6.49 -2.61 -2.34
N ASP A 68 -7.46 -2.19 -3.15
CA ASP A 68 -8.71 -1.60 -2.68
C ASP A 68 -9.56 -2.51 -1.79
N GLY A 69 -9.27 -3.81 -1.76
CA GLY A 69 -9.93 -4.74 -0.84
C GLY A 69 -9.77 -4.39 0.65
N ILE A 70 -8.75 -3.59 0.99
CA ILE A 70 -8.55 -3.13 2.38
C ILE A 70 -9.36 -1.88 2.68
N ASN A 71 -9.12 -0.78 1.96
CA ASN A 71 -9.76 0.49 2.27
C ASN A 71 -11.25 0.49 1.92
N GLU A 72 -11.67 -0.34 0.98
CA GLU A 72 -13.08 -0.48 0.59
C GLU A 72 -13.82 -1.58 1.36
N ALA A 73 -13.17 -2.30 2.29
CA ALA A 73 -13.82 -3.31 3.10
C ALA A 73 -14.98 -2.70 3.89
N GLU A 74 -16.16 -3.30 3.80
CA GLU A 74 -17.38 -2.78 4.41
C GLU A 74 -17.82 -3.60 5.61
N ASN A 75 -18.39 -2.92 6.60
CA ASN A 75 -19.07 -3.56 7.71
C ASN A 75 -20.56 -3.78 7.39
N SER A 76 -21.33 -4.29 8.35
CA SER A 76 -22.77 -4.55 8.16
C SER A 76 -23.60 -3.27 7.95
N ASN A 77 -23.07 -2.12 8.35
CA ASN A 77 -23.70 -0.81 8.10
C ASN A 77 -23.28 -0.19 6.77
N LYS A 78 -22.54 -0.93 5.95
CA LYS A 78 -21.96 -0.47 4.68
C LYS A 78 -21.02 0.71 4.79
N GLU A 79 -20.39 0.86 5.95
CA GLU A 79 -19.29 1.79 6.12
C GLU A 79 -17.99 1.13 5.64
N GLN A 80 -17.15 1.88 4.94
CA GLN A 80 -15.85 1.40 4.49
C GLN A 80 -14.79 1.56 5.57
N PHE A 81 -13.82 0.63 5.59
CA PHE A 81 -12.68 0.72 6.50
C PHE A 81 -11.96 2.04 6.33
N GLY A 82 -11.65 2.39 5.09
CA GLY A 82 -11.16 3.70 4.70
C GLY A 82 -9.68 3.95 4.97
N ASP A 83 -9.16 4.95 4.30
CA ASP A 83 -7.75 5.32 4.37
C ASP A 83 -7.36 5.89 5.74
N ALA A 84 -8.25 6.62 6.40
CA ALA A 84 -7.96 7.25 7.69
C ALA A 84 -7.66 6.21 8.77
N ARG A 85 -8.43 5.11 8.83
CA ARG A 85 -8.18 4.04 9.78
C ARG A 85 -6.87 3.33 9.50
N LEU A 86 -6.58 3.09 8.22
CA LEU A 86 -5.34 2.44 7.80
C LEU A 86 -4.11 3.30 8.17
N GLN A 87 -4.16 4.59 7.86
CA GLN A 87 -3.08 5.52 8.22
C GLN A 87 -2.87 5.60 9.73
N ALA A 88 -3.95 5.68 10.50
CA ALA A 88 -3.85 5.76 11.96
C ALA A 88 -3.13 4.55 12.54
N LEU A 89 -3.38 3.36 12.01
CA LEU A 89 -2.70 2.15 12.44
C LEU A 89 -1.22 2.14 12.04
N LEU A 90 -0.93 2.50 10.79
CA LEU A 90 0.43 2.44 10.27
C LEU A 90 1.35 3.55 10.81
N ARG A 91 0.80 4.60 11.42
CA ARG A 91 1.58 5.62 12.12
C ARG A 91 2.13 5.13 13.45
N LYS A 92 1.58 4.04 13.98
CA LYS A 92 2.05 3.41 15.20
C LYS A 92 3.17 2.43 14.90
N ASP A 93 4.03 2.19 15.87
CA ASP A 93 4.99 1.10 15.78
C ASP A 93 4.26 -0.22 16.05
N LEU A 94 4.03 -0.99 14.99
CA LEU A 94 3.33 -2.27 15.06
C LEU A 94 4.28 -3.47 15.11
N GLY A 95 5.57 -3.22 15.27
CA GLY A 95 6.58 -4.27 15.32
C GLY A 95 7.21 -4.54 13.97
N ASP A 96 7.55 -5.81 13.70
CA ASP A 96 8.17 -6.19 12.42
C ASP A 96 7.15 -6.23 11.27
N ALA A 97 7.60 -6.57 10.07
CA ALA A 97 6.74 -6.60 8.89
C ALA A 97 5.58 -7.58 9.04
N ARG A 98 5.83 -8.76 9.61
CA ARG A 98 4.79 -9.77 9.84
C ARG A 98 3.76 -9.26 10.85
N GLN A 99 4.21 -8.74 11.98
CA GLN A 99 3.33 -8.21 13.02
C GLN A 99 2.48 -7.05 12.50
N THR A 100 3.07 -6.16 11.71
CA THR A 100 2.36 -5.07 11.05
C THR A 100 1.27 -5.61 10.12
N SER A 101 1.62 -6.54 9.26
CA SER A 101 0.66 -7.15 8.32
C SER A 101 -0.49 -7.85 9.05
N GLU A 102 -0.18 -8.61 10.08
CA GLU A 102 -1.19 -9.34 10.89
C GLU A 102 -2.11 -8.37 11.63
N THR A 103 -1.57 -7.28 12.18
CA THR A 103 -2.35 -6.27 12.88
C THR A 103 -3.36 -5.60 11.93
N ILE A 104 -2.93 -5.25 10.74
CA ILE A 104 -3.82 -4.66 9.72
C ILE A 104 -4.89 -5.67 9.31
N HIS A 105 -4.51 -6.91 9.06
CA HIS A 105 -5.45 -7.96 8.68
C HIS A 105 -6.55 -8.14 9.75
N LYS A 106 -6.14 -8.24 11.00
CA LYS A 106 -7.08 -8.39 12.12
C LYS A 106 -7.98 -7.17 12.27
N ALA A 107 -7.44 -5.97 12.12
CA ALA A 107 -8.22 -4.74 12.20
C ALA A 107 -9.32 -4.70 11.14
N VAL A 108 -9.00 -5.13 9.93
CA VAL A 108 -10.00 -5.20 8.83
C VAL A 108 -11.03 -6.27 9.12
N GLU A 109 -10.62 -7.46 9.57
CA GLU A 109 -11.54 -8.54 9.94
C GLU A 109 -12.51 -8.12 11.07
N ASP A 110 -11.99 -7.48 12.10
CA ASP A 110 -12.80 -7.00 13.22
C ASP A 110 -13.80 -5.91 12.77
N PHE A 111 -13.37 -5.06 11.83
CA PHE A 111 -14.24 -4.03 11.27
C PHE A 111 -15.35 -4.60 10.42
N VAL A 112 -15.04 -5.57 9.56
CA VAL A 112 -16.02 -6.23 8.69
C VAL A 112 -17.01 -7.04 9.54
N GLY A 113 -16.53 -7.70 10.58
CA GLY A 113 -17.36 -8.51 11.46
C GLY A 113 -18.09 -9.62 10.72
N ASP A 114 -19.42 -9.65 10.88
CA ASP A 114 -20.26 -10.66 10.26
C ASP A 114 -20.68 -10.33 8.81
N ALA A 115 -20.29 -9.17 8.30
CA ALA A 115 -20.61 -8.79 6.92
C ALA A 115 -19.86 -9.68 5.92
N GLU A 116 -20.43 -9.88 4.76
CA GLU A 116 -19.74 -10.64 3.71
C GLU A 116 -18.57 -9.82 3.14
N PRO A 117 -17.41 -10.46 2.92
CA PRO A 117 -16.29 -9.78 2.26
C PRO A 117 -16.68 -9.35 0.85
N SER A 118 -16.39 -8.09 0.51
CA SER A 118 -16.76 -7.53 -0.79
C SER A 118 -15.70 -7.76 -1.87
N ASP A 119 -14.45 -8.00 -1.48
CA ASP A 119 -13.34 -8.18 -2.41
C ASP A 119 -12.16 -8.88 -1.72
N ASP A 120 -11.21 -9.35 -2.53
CA ASP A 120 -9.99 -9.98 -2.04
C ASP A 120 -9.06 -8.96 -1.38
N LEU A 121 -8.48 -9.37 -0.26
CA LEU A 121 -7.49 -8.58 0.47
C LEU A 121 -6.09 -8.94 0.00
N THR A 122 -5.40 -7.98 -0.59
CA THR A 122 -3.99 -8.14 -0.94
C THR A 122 -3.19 -7.01 -0.32
N LYS A 123 -2.15 -7.37 0.41
CA LYS A 123 -1.26 -6.42 1.05
C LYS A 123 0.16 -6.96 1.12
N MET A 124 1.10 -6.06 1.17
CA MET A 124 2.51 -6.39 1.36
C MET A 124 3.13 -5.33 2.26
N CYS A 125 3.85 -5.78 3.27
CA CYS A 125 4.58 -4.91 4.17
C CYS A 125 6.07 -5.19 4.05
N ILE A 126 6.85 -4.14 3.80
CA ILE A 126 8.31 -4.22 3.74
C ILE A 126 8.87 -3.29 4.80
N LYS A 127 9.65 -3.84 5.71
CA LYS A 127 10.37 -3.06 6.72
C LYS A 127 11.85 -3.30 6.56
N MET A 128 12.58 -2.24 6.28
CA MET A 128 14.03 -2.31 6.16
C MET A 128 14.68 -1.91 7.48
N ARG A 129 15.51 -2.79 7.99
CA ARG A 129 16.22 -2.59 9.25
C ARG A 129 17.48 -1.76 9.09
#